data_5a906c43e6f2b935c7d2d536bb484dac
#
_entry.id   5a906c43e6f2b935c7d2d536bb484dac
#
_cell.length_a   1.000
_cell.length_b   1.000
_cell.length_c   1.000
_cell.angle_alpha   90.00
_cell.angle_beta   90.00
_cell.angle_gamma   90.00
#
_symmetry.space_group_name_H-M   'P 1'
#
loop_
_entity.id
_entity.type
_entity.pdbx_description
1 polymer ?
#
loop_
_entity_poly.entity_id
_entity_poly.type
_entity_poly.pdbx_seq_one_letter_code
_entity_poly.pdbx_strand_id
1 'polypeptide(L)'
;MNPFSPTEDTIAAIATAVSPGQGSIAVIRISGPTAIEITKTIVHIPGTQNWNTHKVLYGHVTESNQKFYIDEVLVLIMKGPRSFTGEDVAEIHCHGGIIAVQKVLERVLDIPNV
;
A
#
# COMPACT_ATOMS: atom_id res chain seq x y z
N MET A 1 16.66 7.57 -23.22
CA MET A 1 15.60 7.60 -22.20
C MET A 1 15.47 9.02 -21.67
N ASN A 2 14.29 9.56 -21.66
CA ASN A 2 14.03 10.86 -21.06
C ASN A 2 13.97 10.70 -19.51
N PRO A 3 14.87 11.35 -18.74
CA PRO A 3 14.87 11.20 -17.29
C PRO A 3 13.61 11.77 -16.60
N PHE A 4 12.81 12.54 -17.32
CA PHE A 4 11.55 13.09 -16.80
C PHE A 4 10.32 12.31 -17.24
N SER A 5 10.50 11.23 -18.00
CA SER A 5 9.37 10.35 -18.36
C SER A 5 8.90 9.59 -17.13
N PRO A 6 7.57 9.32 -17.00
CA PRO A 6 7.10 8.44 -15.95
C PRO A 6 7.82 7.11 -16.00
N THR A 7 8.32 6.64 -14.87
CA THR A 7 8.93 5.32 -14.80
C THR A 7 7.86 4.24 -14.95
N GLU A 8 8.23 3.13 -15.59
CA GLU A 8 7.38 1.94 -15.63
C GLU A 8 7.49 1.12 -14.35
N ASP A 9 8.44 1.47 -13.48
CA ASP A 9 8.64 0.77 -12.21
C ASP A 9 7.55 1.16 -11.22
N THR A 10 7.14 0.18 -10.42
CA THR A 10 6.32 0.42 -9.25
C THR A 10 7.20 0.38 -8.01
N ILE A 11 7.13 1.42 -7.21
CA ILE A 11 7.92 1.56 -5.99
C ILE A 11 7.03 1.58 -4.77
N ALA A 12 7.59 1.14 -3.64
CA ALA A 12 6.92 1.18 -2.35
C ALA A 12 7.86 1.69 -1.28
N ALA A 13 7.33 2.49 -0.36
CA ALA A 13 8.10 3.04 0.74
C ALA A 13 7.19 3.41 1.91
N ILE A 14 7.78 3.50 3.10
CA ILE A 14 7.10 4.09 4.26
C ILE A 14 7.11 5.60 4.04
N ALA A 15 5.90 6.19 3.93
CA ALA A 15 5.73 7.61 3.61
C ALA A 15 5.61 8.51 4.84
N THR A 16 5.57 7.92 6.05
CA THR A 16 5.50 8.65 7.32
C THR A 16 6.68 8.28 8.19
N ALA A 17 7.08 9.22 9.06
CA ALA A 17 8.07 8.92 10.09
C ALA A 17 7.45 7.97 11.12
N VAL A 18 8.19 6.91 11.48
CA VAL A 18 7.77 5.94 12.49
C VAL A 18 8.76 5.99 13.63
N SER A 19 8.26 6.27 14.84
CA SER A 19 9.07 6.29 16.05
C SER A 19 8.75 5.10 16.93
N PRO A 20 9.74 4.34 17.41
CA PRO A 20 9.49 3.23 18.33
C PRO A 20 8.73 3.70 19.58
N GLY A 21 7.75 2.93 20.00
CA GLY A 21 7.00 3.20 21.22
C GLY A 21 5.89 4.24 21.09
N GLN A 22 5.72 4.86 19.93
CA GLN A 22 4.62 5.78 19.69
C GLN A 22 3.56 5.07 18.85
N GLY A 23 2.35 4.96 19.38
CA GLY A 23 1.22 4.31 18.71
C GLY A 23 0.59 5.17 17.64
N SER A 24 1.34 5.59 16.64
CA SER A 24 0.81 6.39 15.54
C SER A 24 0.58 5.54 14.30
N ILE A 25 -0.28 6.04 13.42
CA ILE A 25 -0.54 5.41 12.12
C ILE A 25 0.70 5.61 11.24
N ALA A 26 1.15 4.53 10.62
CA ALA A 26 2.21 4.58 9.63
C ALA A 26 1.61 4.33 8.24
N VAL A 27 2.05 5.10 7.25
CA VAL A 27 1.55 5.01 5.89
C VAL A 27 2.61 4.42 4.98
N ILE A 28 2.25 3.36 4.27
CA ILE A 28 3.04 2.82 3.16
C ILE A 28 2.42 3.32 1.87
N ARG A 29 3.24 3.92 1.00
CA ARG A 29 2.80 4.39 -0.31
C ARG A 29 3.39 3.52 -1.39
N ILE A 30 2.54 3.04 -2.31
CA ILE A 30 2.91 2.29 -3.49
C ILE A 30 2.54 3.16 -4.69
N SER A 31 3.50 3.44 -5.56
CA SER A 31 3.29 4.31 -6.72
C SER A 31 3.84 3.65 -7.98
N GLY A 32 3.04 3.63 -9.03
CA GLY A 32 3.44 3.07 -10.30
C GLY A 32 2.31 2.34 -11.02
N PRO A 33 2.60 1.78 -12.21
CA PRO A 33 1.57 1.16 -13.05
C PRO A 33 0.84 -0.01 -12.41
N THR A 34 1.49 -0.73 -11.49
CA THR A 34 0.91 -1.92 -10.85
C THR A 34 0.53 -1.70 -9.39
N ALA A 35 0.52 -0.44 -8.91
CA ALA A 35 0.26 -0.15 -7.51
C ALA A 35 -1.06 -0.73 -7.00
N ILE A 36 -2.13 -0.58 -7.77
CA ILE A 36 -3.45 -1.07 -7.39
C ILE A 36 -3.49 -2.60 -7.39
N GLU A 37 -2.91 -3.23 -8.40
CA GLU A 37 -2.86 -4.70 -8.50
C GLU A 37 -2.07 -5.32 -7.35
N ILE A 38 -0.94 -4.72 -6.99
CA ILE A 38 -0.15 -5.16 -5.84
C ILE A 38 -0.98 -5.07 -4.56
N THR A 39 -1.66 -3.95 -4.36
CA THR A 39 -2.49 -3.75 -3.18
C THR A 39 -3.61 -4.77 -3.10
N LYS A 40 -4.29 -5.04 -4.22
CA LYS A 40 -5.33 -6.08 -4.28
C LYS A 40 -4.80 -7.46 -3.91
N THR A 41 -3.55 -7.74 -4.23
CA THR A 41 -2.93 -9.04 -3.94
C THR A 41 -2.71 -9.26 -2.44
N ILE A 42 -2.32 -8.19 -1.72
CA ILE A 42 -1.90 -8.31 -0.32
C ILE A 42 -2.98 -7.92 0.69
N VAL A 43 -4.03 -7.23 0.27
CA VAL A 43 -5.07 -6.73 1.19
C VAL A 43 -6.38 -7.46 0.92
N HIS A 44 -6.91 -8.07 1.97
CA HIS A 44 -8.26 -8.64 1.94
C HIS A 44 -9.27 -7.57 2.36
N ILE A 45 -10.21 -7.26 1.48
CA ILE A 45 -11.29 -6.30 1.72
C ILE A 45 -12.58 -7.08 1.96
N PRO A 46 -13.13 -7.07 3.19
CA PRO A 46 -14.37 -7.79 3.47
C PRO A 46 -15.60 -7.06 2.91
N GLY A 47 -16.65 -7.82 2.68
CA GLY A 47 -17.95 -7.27 2.30
C GLY A 47 -18.01 -6.82 0.84
N THR A 48 -18.77 -5.75 0.61
CA THR A 48 -19.10 -5.26 -0.73
C THR A 48 -18.35 -3.99 -1.10
N GLN A 49 -17.24 -3.69 -0.45
CA GLN A 49 -16.43 -2.52 -0.76
C GLN A 49 -15.84 -2.64 -2.18
N ASN A 50 -15.82 -1.53 -2.92
CA ASN A 50 -15.32 -1.50 -4.29
C ASN A 50 -13.96 -0.81 -4.36
N TRP A 51 -13.08 -1.35 -5.19
CA TRP A 51 -11.75 -0.79 -5.47
C TRP A 51 -11.83 0.40 -6.44
N ASN A 52 -12.59 1.43 -6.08
CA ASN A 52 -12.71 2.64 -6.88
C ASN A 52 -11.67 3.68 -6.47
N THR A 53 -11.39 4.61 -7.39
CA THR A 53 -10.46 5.69 -7.12
C THR A 53 -11.01 6.70 -6.11
N HIS A 54 -10.12 7.30 -5.32
CA HIS A 54 -10.43 8.35 -4.34
C HIS A 54 -11.43 7.91 -3.26
N LYS A 55 -11.32 6.66 -2.86
CA LYS A 55 -12.12 6.09 -1.76
C LYS A 55 -11.20 5.44 -0.74
N VAL A 56 -11.69 5.39 0.49
CA VAL A 56 -11.02 4.68 1.58
C VAL A 56 -11.69 3.32 1.75
N LEU A 57 -10.87 2.27 1.76
CA LEU A 57 -11.30 0.89 1.96
C LEU A 57 -10.78 0.38 3.30
N TYR A 58 -11.58 -0.44 3.96
CA TYR A 58 -11.17 -1.13 5.18
C TYR A 58 -10.78 -2.57 4.83
N GLY A 59 -9.67 -3.02 5.38
CA GLY A 59 -9.23 -4.39 5.14
C GLY A 59 -8.10 -4.84 6.04
N HIS A 60 -7.53 -5.98 5.67
CA HIS A 60 -6.42 -6.58 6.39
C HIS A 60 -5.32 -6.96 5.41
N VAL A 61 -4.09 -6.64 5.74
CA VAL A 61 -2.93 -7.16 5.00
C VAL A 61 -2.74 -8.61 5.41
N THR A 62 -2.67 -9.50 4.43
CA THR A 62 -2.52 -10.93 4.67
C THR A 62 -1.09 -11.38 4.42
N GLU A 63 -0.67 -12.42 5.13
CA GLU A 63 0.57 -13.12 4.83
C GLU A 63 0.47 -13.82 3.47
N SER A 64 1.63 -14.21 2.93
CA SER A 64 1.68 -14.84 1.60
C SER A 64 0.86 -16.13 1.50
N ASN A 65 0.69 -16.86 2.61
CA ASN A 65 -0.15 -18.05 2.67
C ASN A 65 -1.64 -17.74 2.82
N GLN A 66 -2.00 -16.48 3.01
CA GLN A 66 -3.36 -15.98 3.20
C GLN A 66 -4.10 -16.57 4.43
N LYS A 67 -3.39 -17.18 5.36
CA LYS A 67 -3.99 -17.78 6.57
C LYS A 67 -4.06 -16.82 7.74
N PHE A 68 -3.15 -15.85 7.79
CA PHE A 68 -3.05 -14.92 8.91
C PHE A 68 -3.00 -13.50 8.42
N TYR A 69 -3.50 -12.59 9.25
CA TYR A 69 -3.42 -11.17 9.00
C TYR A 69 -2.15 -10.58 9.63
N ILE A 70 -1.50 -9.69 8.90
CA ILE A 70 -0.35 -8.94 9.40
C ILE A 70 -0.82 -7.72 10.19
N ASP A 71 -1.80 -6.99 9.63
CA ASP A 71 -2.32 -5.78 10.24
C ASP A 71 -3.71 -5.44 9.70
N GLU A 72 -4.48 -4.74 10.50
CA GLU A 72 -5.73 -4.11 10.09
C GLU A 72 -5.41 -2.74 9.49
N VAL A 73 -5.93 -2.44 8.32
CA VAL A 73 -5.52 -1.27 7.55
C VAL A 73 -6.69 -0.54 6.92
N LEU A 74 -6.45 0.74 6.63
CA LEU A 74 -7.24 1.50 5.67
C LEU A 74 -6.42 1.66 4.40
N VAL A 75 -7.07 1.56 3.26
CA VAL A 75 -6.43 1.68 1.96
C VAL A 75 -7.05 2.84 1.20
N LEU A 76 -6.20 3.73 0.70
CA LEU A 76 -6.61 4.84 -0.17
C LEU A 76 -6.06 4.60 -1.57
N ILE A 77 -6.94 4.58 -2.56
CA ILE A 77 -6.57 4.41 -3.97
C ILE A 77 -6.73 5.73 -4.71
N MET A 78 -5.70 6.12 -5.46
CA MET A 78 -5.75 7.25 -6.37
C MET A 78 -5.25 6.82 -7.74
N LYS A 79 -6.16 6.79 -8.73
CA LYS A 79 -5.76 6.50 -10.10
C LYS A 79 -5.19 7.74 -10.76
N GLY A 80 -4.04 7.58 -11.43
CA GLY A 80 -3.44 8.66 -12.18
C GLY A 80 -4.33 9.18 -13.32
N PRO A 81 -4.10 10.42 -13.75
CA PRO A 81 -3.09 11.37 -13.29
C PRO A 81 -3.47 12.13 -12.00
N ARG A 82 -4.67 11.94 -11.47
CA ARG A 82 -5.17 12.65 -10.28
C ARG A 82 -4.68 11.96 -9.01
N SER A 83 -3.38 12.01 -8.79
CA SER A 83 -2.72 11.39 -7.65
C SER A 83 -1.53 12.24 -7.21
N PHE A 84 -0.93 11.89 -6.08
CA PHE A 84 0.24 12.61 -5.55
C PHE A 84 1.44 12.58 -6.48
N THR A 85 1.59 11.53 -7.27
CA THR A 85 2.76 11.33 -8.14
C THR A 85 2.45 11.46 -9.63
N GLY A 86 1.16 11.61 -9.98
CA GLY A 86 0.70 11.54 -11.36
C GLY A 86 0.48 10.12 -11.88
N GLU A 87 0.97 9.12 -11.15
CA GLU A 87 0.79 7.70 -11.44
C GLU A 87 -0.35 7.12 -10.59
N ASP A 88 -0.67 5.85 -10.78
CA ASP A 88 -1.54 5.14 -9.84
C ASP A 88 -0.83 5.03 -8.50
N VAL A 89 -1.55 5.34 -7.43
CA VAL A 89 -1.04 5.34 -6.06
C VAL A 89 -2.00 4.57 -5.17
N ALA A 90 -1.44 3.74 -4.31
CA ALA A 90 -2.16 3.17 -3.17
C ALA A 90 -1.45 3.55 -1.89
N GLU A 91 -2.21 3.94 -0.88
CA GLU A 91 -1.68 4.15 0.47
C GLU A 91 -2.29 3.11 1.40
N ILE A 92 -1.46 2.45 2.18
CA ILE A 92 -1.87 1.49 3.19
C ILE A 92 -1.57 2.11 4.56
N HIS A 93 -2.62 2.41 5.30
CA HIS A 93 -2.53 3.03 6.62
C HIS A 93 -2.56 1.94 7.69
N CYS A 94 -1.41 1.73 8.32
CA CYS A 94 -1.16 0.64 9.26
C CYS A 94 -1.34 1.08 10.70
N HIS A 95 -1.83 0.19 11.56
CA HIS A 95 -2.13 0.48 12.97
C HIS A 95 -1.25 -0.26 13.97
N GLY A 96 -0.61 -1.34 13.56
CA GLY A 96 0.06 -2.26 14.47
C GLY A 96 1.42 -1.82 14.99
N GLY A 97 1.81 -0.58 14.77
CA GLY A 97 3.11 -0.06 15.21
C GLY A 97 4.25 -0.39 14.24
N ILE A 98 5.49 -0.14 14.69
CA ILE A 98 6.67 -0.23 13.82
C ILE A 98 6.90 -1.64 13.27
N ILE A 99 6.66 -2.68 14.08
CA ILE A 99 6.88 -4.05 13.63
C ILE A 99 5.87 -4.43 12.55
N ALA A 100 4.61 -4.08 12.74
CA ALA A 100 3.57 -4.38 11.77
C ALA A 100 3.82 -3.64 10.44
N VAL A 101 4.20 -2.37 10.47
CA VAL A 101 4.45 -1.62 9.24
C VAL A 101 5.66 -2.17 8.48
N GLN A 102 6.69 -2.62 9.19
CA GLN A 102 7.83 -3.27 8.55
C GLN A 102 7.44 -4.58 7.87
N LYS A 103 6.59 -5.39 8.51
CA LYS A 103 6.08 -6.62 7.92
C LYS A 103 5.20 -6.36 6.71
N VAL A 104 4.38 -5.32 6.75
CA VAL A 104 3.56 -4.93 5.60
C VAL A 104 4.45 -4.50 4.43
N LEU A 105 5.47 -3.69 4.69
CA LEU A 105 6.41 -3.28 3.64
C LEU A 105 7.13 -4.49 3.04
N GLU A 106 7.61 -5.42 3.87
CA GLU A 106 8.24 -6.66 3.39
C GLU A 106 7.27 -7.46 2.50
N ARG A 107 6.00 -7.55 2.91
CA ARG A 107 4.97 -8.25 2.14
C ARG A 107 4.78 -7.62 0.77
N VAL A 108 4.78 -6.29 0.69
CA VAL A 108 4.69 -5.55 -0.58
C VAL A 108 5.91 -5.83 -1.45
N LEU A 109 7.11 -5.74 -0.86
CA LEU A 109 8.36 -5.90 -1.60
C LEU A 109 8.60 -7.34 -2.07
N ASP A 110 7.91 -8.32 -1.50
CA ASP A 110 7.97 -9.71 -1.97
C ASP A 110 7.20 -9.93 -3.29
N ILE A 111 6.35 -8.99 -3.67
CA ILE A 111 5.63 -9.10 -4.94
C ILE A 111 6.61 -8.82 -6.08
N PRO A 112 6.67 -9.68 -7.12
CA PRO A 112 7.56 -9.43 -8.25
C PRO A 112 7.29 -8.07 -8.92
N ASN A 113 8.36 -7.42 -9.37
CA ASN A 113 8.33 -6.15 -10.09
C ASN A 113 8.00 -4.92 -9.22
N VAL A 114 8.17 -5.04 -7.91
CA VAL A 114 8.11 -3.88 -7.02
C VAL A 114 9.50 -3.35 -6.74
#